data_e808d7e165bc01b009e5c4386eac0bc1
#
_entry.id   e808d7e165bc01b009e5c4386eac0bc1
#
_cell.length_a   1.000
_cell.length_b   1.000
_cell.length_c   1.000
_cell.angle_alpha   90.00
_cell.angle_beta   90.00
_cell.angle_gamma   90.00
#
_symmetry.space_group_name_H-M   'P 1'
#
loop_
_entity.id
_entity.type
_entity.pdbx_description
1 polymer ?
#
loop_
_entity_poly.entity_id
_entity_poly.type
_entity_poly.pdbx_seq_one_letter_code
_entity_poly.pdbx_strand_id
1 'polypeptide(L)'
;MANIKFKNIHKSFGSNKIISNFNLEGKDDEFLVLVGPSGCGKSTLLRMIAGLEKIDEGEIYINDQLVNDLHPSKRQTAMVFQSYALYPHMNVYENMSFGLKIEKRPKDEIEQKVMHAAKILKIEELLDRKPKQLSGGQRQRVAIGR
;
A
#
# COMPACT_ATOMS: atom_id res chain seq x y z
N MET A 1 -4.65 14.08 -7.39
CA MET A 1 -4.25 13.02 -6.45
C MET A 1 -4.49 13.51 -5.02
N ALA A 2 -4.19 12.73 -3.99
CA ALA A 2 -4.57 13.09 -2.63
C ALA A 2 -3.46 13.87 -1.92
N ASN A 3 -3.79 14.96 -1.22
CA ASN A 3 -2.88 15.57 -0.26
C ASN A 3 -2.79 14.71 1.02
N ILE A 4 -1.68 14.79 1.72
CA ILE A 4 -1.47 14.13 2.99
C ILE A 4 -0.87 15.09 4.00
N LYS A 5 -1.38 15.04 5.25
CA LYS A 5 -0.86 15.91 6.31
C LYS A 5 -0.72 15.14 7.61
N PHE A 6 0.45 15.30 8.23
CA PHE A 6 0.75 14.80 9.56
C PHE A 6 0.93 15.98 10.50
N LYS A 7 0.27 15.95 11.66
CA LYS A 7 0.41 16.95 12.69
C LYS A 7 0.79 16.29 14.02
N ASN A 8 1.94 16.66 14.54
CA ASN A 8 2.45 16.26 15.85
C ASN A 8 2.35 14.76 16.12
N ILE A 9 2.74 13.93 15.13
CA ILE A 9 2.64 12.49 15.25
C ILE A 9 3.67 11.95 16.24
N HIS A 10 3.18 11.15 17.17
CA HIS A 10 3.98 10.35 18.08
C HIS A 10 3.65 8.87 17.91
N LYS A 11 4.68 8.04 17.97
CA LYS A 11 4.56 6.57 17.93
C LYS A 11 5.65 5.91 18.72
N SER A 12 5.25 5.00 19.61
CA SER A 12 6.13 4.17 20.41
C SER A 12 5.73 2.70 20.31
N PHE A 13 6.67 1.80 20.50
CA PHE A 13 6.42 0.38 20.73
C PHE A 13 7.04 -0.02 22.07
N GLY A 14 6.19 -0.23 23.05
CA GLY A 14 6.62 -0.38 24.44
C GLY A 14 7.35 0.87 24.93
N SER A 15 8.57 0.72 25.41
CA SER A 15 9.42 1.85 25.86
C SER A 15 10.18 2.55 24.72
N ASN A 16 10.18 1.98 23.51
CA ASN A 16 10.95 2.52 22.40
C ASN A 16 10.14 3.57 21.62
N LYS A 17 10.56 4.82 21.71
CA LYS A 17 10.01 5.91 20.88
C LYS A 17 10.56 5.79 19.46
N ILE A 18 9.69 5.60 18.49
CA ILE A 18 10.04 5.45 17.06
C ILE A 18 9.85 6.76 16.31
N ILE A 19 8.78 7.46 16.59
CA ILE A 19 8.44 8.75 15.95
C ILE A 19 8.07 9.72 17.06
N SER A 20 8.64 10.92 17.03
CA SER A 20 8.39 11.98 18.00
C SER A 20 8.18 13.30 17.29
N ASN A 21 7.02 13.90 17.50
CA ASN A 21 6.62 15.19 16.95
C ASN A 21 6.85 15.33 15.43
N PHE A 22 6.48 14.29 14.68
CA PHE A 22 6.62 14.30 13.23
C PHE A 22 5.52 15.13 12.58
N ASN A 23 5.93 16.07 11.75
CA ASN A 23 5.07 16.95 10.98
C ASN A 23 5.49 16.87 9.50
N LEU A 24 4.52 16.72 8.61
CA LEU A 24 4.74 16.70 7.17
C LEU A 24 3.46 17.14 6.47
N GLU A 25 3.59 17.90 5.41
CA GLU A 25 2.50 18.22 4.50
C GLU A 25 2.95 17.91 3.08
N GLY A 26 2.30 16.93 2.46
CA GLY A 26 2.46 16.56 1.06
C GLY A 26 1.31 17.11 0.24
N LYS A 27 1.65 17.81 -0.85
CA LYS A 27 0.68 18.42 -1.75
C LYS A 27 0.11 17.39 -2.74
N ASP A 28 -0.99 17.75 -3.39
CA ASP A 28 -1.50 17.00 -4.53
C ASP A 28 -0.41 16.83 -5.60
N ASP A 29 -0.37 15.64 -6.20
CA ASP A 29 0.57 15.25 -7.26
C ASP A 29 2.05 15.29 -6.87
N GLU A 30 2.37 15.37 -5.57
CA GLU A 30 3.73 15.36 -5.08
C GLU A 30 4.26 13.93 -4.92
N PHE A 31 5.50 13.69 -5.36
CA PHE A 31 6.24 12.47 -5.11
C PHE A 31 7.11 12.62 -3.87
N LEU A 32 6.60 12.11 -2.73
CA LEU A 32 7.30 12.16 -1.46
C LEU A 32 8.23 10.95 -1.26
N VAL A 33 9.47 11.21 -0.90
CA VAL A 33 10.47 10.18 -0.59
C VAL A 33 10.90 10.27 0.86
N LEU A 34 10.70 9.18 1.62
CA LEU A 34 11.16 9.04 2.99
C LEU A 34 12.54 8.39 3.01
N VAL A 35 13.57 9.15 3.36
CA VAL A 35 14.96 8.69 3.47
C VAL A 35 15.40 8.61 4.92
N GLY A 36 16.17 7.61 5.26
CA GLY A 36 16.72 7.43 6.61
C GLY A 36 17.26 6.01 6.84
N PRO A 37 18.00 5.79 7.92
CA PRO A 37 18.59 4.49 8.27
C PRO A 37 17.51 3.42 8.51
N SER A 38 17.93 2.15 8.54
CA SER A 38 17.04 1.05 8.92
C SER A 38 16.54 1.24 10.35
N GLY A 39 15.26 0.97 10.57
CA GLY A 39 14.64 1.09 11.91
C GLY A 39 14.18 2.50 12.31
N CYS A 40 14.41 3.56 11.51
CA CYS A 40 14.01 4.93 11.87
C CYS A 40 12.51 5.24 11.70
N GLY A 41 11.65 4.25 11.49
CA GLY A 41 10.20 4.44 11.46
C GLY A 41 9.54 4.65 10.09
N LYS A 42 10.28 4.61 8.97
CA LYS A 42 9.71 4.80 7.62
C LYS A 42 8.52 3.88 7.31
N SER A 43 8.70 2.58 7.53
CA SER A 43 7.63 1.59 7.29
C SER A 43 6.49 1.75 8.28
N THR A 44 6.76 2.19 9.51
CA THR A 44 5.74 2.50 10.52
C THR A 44 4.89 3.69 10.06
N LEU A 45 5.53 4.74 9.53
CA LEU A 45 4.85 5.91 9.00
C LEU A 45 3.92 5.53 7.83
N LEU A 46 4.42 4.75 6.87
CA LEU A 46 3.60 4.25 5.75
C LEU A 46 2.42 3.40 6.22
N ARG A 47 2.62 2.54 7.23
CA ARG A 47 1.54 1.74 7.82
C ARG A 47 0.50 2.61 8.54
N MET A 48 0.92 3.69 9.20
CA MET A 48 -0.02 4.63 9.83
C MET A 48 -0.87 5.36 8.79
N ILE A 49 -0.30 5.75 7.64
CA ILE A 49 -1.07 6.30 6.51
C ILE A 49 -2.13 5.30 6.04
N ALA A 50 -1.73 4.06 5.80
CA ALA A 50 -2.62 3.01 5.34
C ALA A 50 -3.66 2.55 6.40
N GLY A 51 -3.53 2.99 7.65
CA GLY A 51 -4.39 2.57 8.76
C GLY A 51 -4.09 1.18 9.30
N LEU A 52 -2.93 0.62 8.94
CA LEU A 52 -2.46 -0.69 9.41
C LEU A 52 -1.70 -0.61 10.72
N GLU A 53 -1.40 0.59 11.19
CA GLU A 53 -0.79 0.90 12.48
C GLU A 53 -1.46 2.14 13.06
N LYS A 54 -1.78 2.12 14.35
CA LYS A 54 -2.36 3.28 15.04
C LYS A 54 -1.26 4.24 15.46
N ILE A 55 -1.54 5.53 15.42
CA ILE A 55 -0.72 6.55 16.08
C ILE A 55 -1.02 6.55 17.60
N ASP A 56 -0.08 7.01 18.39
CA ASP A 56 -0.30 7.20 19.84
C ASP A 56 -0.86 8.60 20.09
N GLU A 57 -0.32 9.63 19.41
CA GLU A 57 -0.77 11.01 19.49
C GLU A 57 -0.64 11.70 18.12
N GLY A 58 -1.39 12.79 17.92
CA GLY A 58 -1.37 13.61 16.72
C GLY A 58 -2.52 13.33 15.77
N GLU A 59 -2.40 13.83 14.55
CA GLU A 59 -3.48 13.77 13.55
C GLU A 59 -2.91 13.45 12.16
N ILE A 60 -3.57 12.54 11.45
CA ILE A 60 -3.30 12.23 10.04
C ILE A 60 -4.52 12.64 9.22
N TYR A 61 -4.26 13.43 8.18
CA TYR A 61 -5.28 13.85 7.23
C TYR A 61 -4.95 13.32 5.83
N ILE A 62 -5.98 12.90 5.10
CA ILE A 62 -5.94 12.57 3.67
C ILE A 62 -7.08 13.35 3.02
N ASN A 63 -6.80 14.18 2.03
CA ASN A 63 -7.78 15.08 1.39
C ASN A 63 -8.56 15.91 2.43
N ASP A 64 -7.84 16.50 3.39
CA ASP A 64 -8.39 17.29 4.50
C ASP A 64 -9.35 16.52 5.44
N GLN A 65 -9.53 15.23 5.24
CA GLN A 65 -10.28 14.35 6.11
C GLN A 65 -9.37 13.76 7.19
N LEU A 66 -9.72 13.92 8.47
CA LEU A 66 -9.06 13.22 9.57
C LEU A 66 -9.30 11.72 9.45
N VAL A 67 -8.21 10.91 9.41
CA VAL A 67 -8.30 9.47 9.16
C VAL A 67 -7.83 8.59 10.32
N ASN A 68 -7.55 9.17 11.49
CA ASN A 68 -7.02 8.41 12.63
C ASN A 68 -7.81 7.14 12.93
N ASP A 69 -9.14 7.24 13.03
CA ASP A 69 -10.05 6.14 13.37
C ASP A 69 -10.70 5.50 12.14
N LEU A 70 -10.33 5.96 10.93
CA LEU A 70 -10.89 5.44 9.70
C LEU A 70 -10.30 4.07 9.37
N HIS A 71 -11.17 3.09 9.12
CA HIS A 71 -10.73 1.75 8.73
C HIS A 71 -9.89 1.79 7.45
N PRO A 72 -8.83 0.96 7.30
CA PRO A 72 -7.94 0.97 6.14
C PRO A 72 -8.67 0.96 4.78
N SER A 73 -9.71 0.15 4.63
CA SER A 73 -10.49 0.04 3.39
C SER A 73 -11.24 1.32 3.01
N LYS A 74 -11.40 2.26 3.94
CA LYS A 74 -12.10 3.54 3.71
C LYS A 74 -11.14 4.71 3.47
N ARG A 75 -9.83 4.50 3.60
CA ARG A 75 -8.82 5.56 3.42
C ARG A 75 -8.47 5.84 1.96
N GLN A 76 -8.98 5.05 1.03
CA GLN A 76 -8.71 5.18 -0.41
C GLN A 76 -7.20 5.21 -0.73
N THR A 77 -6.42 4.44 0.02
CA THR A 77 -4.97 4.29 -0.16
C THR A 77 -4.65 2.88 -0.61
N ALA A 78 -3.62 2.74 -1.44
CA ALA A 78 -3.03 1.45 -1.78
C ALA A 78 -1.62 1.37 -1.19
N MET A 79 -1.24 0.20 -0.67
CA MET A 79 0.08 -0.02 -0.11
C MET A 79 0.74 -1.24 -0.75
N VAL A 80 1.95 -1.04 -1.28
CA VAL A 80 2.82 -2.13 -1.72
C VAL A 80 3.77 -2.49 -0.60
N PHE A 81 3.69 -3.72 -0.11
CA PHE A 81 4.55 -4.19 0.98
C PHE A 81 5.95 -4.54 0.48
N GLN A 82 6.96 -4.36 1.34
CA GLN A 82 8.34 -4.74 1.05
C GLN A 82 8.50 -6.24 0.75
N SER A 83 7.70 -7.10 1.39
CA SER A 83 7.63 -8.55 1.14
C SER A 83 6.72 -8.91 -0.04
N TYR A 84 6.20 -7.92 -0.76
CA TYR A 84 5.20 -8.03 -1.84
C TYR A 84 3.85 -8.58 -1.39
N ALA A 85 3.75 -9.31 -0.31
CA ALA A 85 2.54 -9.92 0.28
C ALA A 85 1.69 -10.74 -0.71
N LEU A 86 2.31 -11.35 -1.73
CA LEU A 86 1.61 -12.19 -2.70
C LEU A 86 1.17 -13.51 -2.06
N TYR A 87 -0.03 -13.98 -2.42
CA TYR A 87 -0.53 -15.28 -2.01
C TYR A 87 0.23 -16.38 -2.76
N PRO A 88 1.03 -17.21 -2.05
CA PRO A 88 1.96 -18.14 -2.71
C PRO A 88 1.28 -19.32 -3.41
N HIS A 89 0.05 -19.64 -3.04
CA HIS A 89 -0.76 -20.70 -3.64
C HIS A 89 -1.51 -20.26 -4.90
N MET A 90 -1.67 -18.97 -5.11
CA MET A 90 -2.33 -18.35 -6.26
C MET A 90 -1.33 -18.03 -7.36
N ASN A 91 -1.75 -18.11 -8.64
CA ASN A 91 -0.98 -17.56 -9.74
C ASN A 91 -1.05 -16.03 -9.80
N VAL A 92 -0.37 -15.40 -10.77
CA VAL A 92 -0.33 -13.95 -10.92
C VAL A 92 -1.74 -13.40 -11.19
N TYR A 93 -2.50 -13.99 -12.12
CA TYR A 93 -3.86 -13.58 -12.43
C TYR A 93 -4.76 -13.62 -11.20
N GLU A 94 -4.68 -14.71 -10.44
CA GLU A 94 -5.47 -14.88 -9.21
C GLU A 94 -5.09 -13.85 -8.15
N ASN A 95 -3.80 -13.56 -7.96
CA ASN A 95 -3.34 -12.50 -7.06
C ASN A 95 -3.89 -11.14 -7.45
N MET A 96 -3.81 -10.76 -8.73
CA MET A 96 -4.28 -9.46 -9.24
C MET A 96 -5.81 -9.34 -9.18
N SER A 97 -6.53 -10.43 -9.44
CA SER A 97 -8.00 -10.44 -9.44
C SER A 97 -8.62 -10.56 -8.05
N PHE A 98 -7.83 -10.85 -7.01
CA PHE A 98 -8.35 -11.23 -5.69
C PHE A 98 -9.25 -10.16 -5.06
N GLY A 99 -8.82 -8.89 -5.05
CA GLY A 99 -9.60 -7.78 -4.51
C GLY A 99 -10.94 -7.60 -5.23
N LEU A 100 -10.92 -7.65 -6.57
CA LEU A 100 -12.11 -7.51 -7.41
C LEU A 100 -13.10 -8.66 -7.20
N LYS A 101 -12.61 -9.88 -6.94
CA LYS A 101 -13.44 -11.04 -6.60
C LYS A 101 -14.12 -10.86 -5.24
N ILE A 102 -13.42 -10.33 -4.24
CA ILE A 102 -14.01 -10.01 -2.92
C ILE A 102 -15.11 -8.97 -3.07
N GLU A 103 -14.91 -7.96 -3.93
CA GLU A 103 -15.92 -6.96 -4.27
C GLU A 103 -17.07 -7.52 -5.12
N LYS A 104 -17.04 -8.80 -5.48
CA LYS A 104 -18.04 -9.47 -6.32
C LYS A 104 -18.25 -8.79 -7.68
N ARG A 105 -17.19 -8.25 -8.28
CA ARG A 105 -17.27 -7.65 -9.62
C ARG A 105 -17.60 -8.72 -10.68
N PRO A 106 -18.26 -8.33 -11.79
CA PRO A 106 -18.50 -9.21 -12.93
C PRO A 106 -17.19 -9.79 -13.49
N LYS A 107 -17.23 -11.03 -13.99
CA LYS A 107 -16.03 -11.71 -14.53
C LYS A 107 -15.38 -10.93 -15.66
N ASP A 108 -16.17 -10.38 -16.58
CA ASP A 108 -15.66 -9.63 -17.72
C ASP A 108 -14.95 -8.34 -17.27
N GLU A 109 -15.45 -7.67 -16.25
CA GLU A 109 -14.80 -6.49 -15.65
C GLU A 109 -13.48 -6.87 -15.00
N ILE A 110 -13.45 -8.00 -14.27
CA ILE A 110 -12.22 -8.51 -13.63
C ILE A 110 -11.17 -8.80 -14.69
N GLU A 111 -11.53 -9.52 -15.74
CA GLU A 111 -10.61 -9.88 -16.81
C GLU A 111 -10.06 -8.63 -17.51
N GLN A 112 -10.91 -7.69 -17.89
CA GLN A 112 -10.50 -6.44 -18.51
C GLN A 112 -9.51 -5.64 -17.63
N LYS A 113 -9.80 -5.49 -16.33
CA LYS A 113 -8.94 -4.75 -15.40
C LYS A 113 -7.60 -5.44 -15.18
N VAL A 114 -7.61 -6.76 -15.01
CA VAL A 114 -6.37 -7.54 -14.82
C VAL A 114 -5.51 -7.47 -16.08
N MET A 115 -6.07 -7.68 -17.27
CA MET A 115 -5.33 -7.61 -18.54
C MET A 115 -4.79 -6.21 -18.80
N HIS A 116 -5.57 -5.18 -18.53
CA HIS A 116 -5.12 -3.79 -18.65
C HIS A 116 -3.92 -3.49 -17.73
N ALA A 117 -4.01 -3.87 -16.46
CA ALA A 117 -2.92 -3.69 -15.50
C ALA A 117 -1.69 -4.53 -15.89
N ALA A 118 -1.88 -5.78 -16.30
CA ALA A 118 -0.80 -6.66 -16.74
C ALA A 118 -0.03 -6.05 -17.93
N LYS A 119 -0.73 -5.47 -18.89
CA LYS A 119 -0.15 -4.79 -20.05
C LYS A 119 0.69 -3.57 -19.65
N ILE A 120 0.17 -2.72 -18.77
CA ILE A 120 0.91 -1.54 -18.26
C ILE A 120 2.20 -1.98 -17.56
N LEU A 121 2.12 -3.05 -16.77
CA LEU A 121 3.22 -3.58 -15.98
C LEU A 121 4.15 -4.51 -16.77
N LYS A 122 3.81 -4.83 -18.04
CA LYS A 122 4.56 -5.76 -18.91
C LYS A 122 4.77 -7.11 -18.23
N ILE A 123 3.69 -7.74 -17.79
CA ILE A 123 3.67 -9.05 -17.09
C ILE A 123 2.61 -10.01 -17.66
N GLU A 124 2.07 -9.77 -18.88
CA GLU A 124 1.04 -10.60 -19.49
C GLU A 124 1.45 -12.07 -19.58
N GLU A 125 2.71 -12.32 -19.97
CA GLU A 125 3.27 -13.66 -20.09
C GLU A 125 3.50 -14.39 -18.76
N LEU A 126 3.28 -13.68 -17.63
CA LEU A 126 3.50 -14.22 -16.28
C LEU A 126 2.20 -14.59 -15.56
N LEU A 127 1.04 -14.33 -16.17
CA LEU A 127 -0.27 -14.45 -15.51
C LEU A 127 -0.54 -15.85 -14.92
N ASP A 128 -0.05 -16.89 -15.56
CA ASP A 128 -0.23 -18.28 -15.10
C ASP A 128 0.84 -18.75 -14.12
N ARG A 129 1.90 -17.96 -13.90
CA ARG A 129 2.99 -18.32 -12.99
C ARG A 129 2.63 -18.09 -11.54
N LYS A 130 3.20 -18.90 -10.65
CA LYS A 130 3.12 -18.70 -9.20
C LYS A 130 4.25 -17.78 -8.70
N PRO A 131 4.09 -17.09 -7.56
CA PRO A 131 5.10 -16.19 -7.02
C PRO A 131 6.51 -16.77 -6.89
N LYS A 132 6.64 -18.07 -6.60
CA LYS A 132 7.93 -18.78 -6.52
C LYS A 132 8.70 -18.84 -7.85
N GLN A 133 8.01 -18.67 -8.97
CA GLN A 133 8.57 -18.75 -10.33
C GLN A 133 8.96 -17.36 -10.87
N LEU A 134 8.82 -16.31 -10.05
CA LEU A 134 9.05 -14.93 -10.42
C LEU A 134 10.34 -14.40 -9.80
N SER A 135 11.04 -13.53 -10.53
CA SER A 135 12.12 -12.72 -9.98
C SER A 135 11.60 -11.69 -8.97
N GLY A 136 12.49 -11.06 -8.18
CA GLY A 136 12.11 -10.00 -7.24
C GLY A 136 11.38 -8.84 -7.91
N GLY A 137 11.90 -8.32 -9.02
CA GLY A 137 11.27 -7.24 -9.77
C GLY A 137 9.92 -7.64 -10.41
N GLN A 138 9.77 -8.92 -10.85
CA GLN A 138 8.49 -9.42 -11.34
C GLN A 138 7.46 -9.50 -10.21
N ARG A 139 7.83 -10.02 -9.03
CA ARG A 139 6.94 -10.02 -7.84
C ARG A 139 6.52 -8.61 -7.44
N GLN A 140 7.43 -7.64 -7.51
CA GLN A 140 7.11 -6.23 -7.21
C GLN A 140 6.07 -5.68 -8.18
N ARG A 141 6.22 -5.92 -9.49
CA ARG A 141 5.22 -5.50 -10.49
C ARG A 141 3.86 -6.13 -10.26
N VAL A 142 3.82 -7.43 -9.94
CA VAL A 142 2.56 -8.12 -9.58
C VAL A 142 1.93 -7.49 -8.33
N ALA A 143 2.72 -7.14 -7.31
CA ALA A 143 2.23 -6.49 -6.10
C ALA A 143 1.67 -5.08 -6.35
N ILE A 144 2.19 -4.37 -7.36
CA ILE A 144 1.65 -3.06 -7.79
C ILE A 144 0.30 -3.24 -8.50
N GLY A 145 0.15 -4.32 -9.30
CA GLY A 145 -1.07 -4.59 -10.07
C GLY A 145 -2.20 -5.25 -9.27
N ARG A 146 -1.94 -5.63 -8.01
CA ARG A 146 -2.88 -6.28 -7.12
C ARG A 146 -3.71 -5.27 -6.34
#